data_ed7b3cbcb0408423a1770515ee7fd98c
#
_entry.id   ed7b3cbcb0408423a1770515ee7fd98c
#
_cell.length_a   1.000
_cell.length_b   1.000
_cell.length_c   1.000
_cell.angle_alpha   90.00
_cell.angle_beta   90.00
_cell.angle_gamma   90.00
#
_symmetry.space_group_name_H-M   'P 1'
#
loop_
_entity.id
_entity.type
_entity.pdbx_description
1 polymer ?
#
loop_
_entity_poly.entity_id
_entity_poly.type
_entity_poly.pdbx_seq_one_letter_code
_entity_poly.pdbx_strand_id
1 'polypeptide(L)'
;MTNATQANIPLRFACGLYDRMLPLYTGDVKPRGIDLQFHAIDDPRVIFDRMAADQAFDACEMSSSEFISRLCSPNAAVDCPFVALPVFPSRVFRHGHISINEDSGIRSAKDLVGKRIGVPLY
;
A
#
# COMPACT_ATOMS: atom_id res chain seq x y z
N MET A 1 41.99 -13.39 -6.49
CA MET A 1 40.54 -13.61 -6.64
C MET A 1 39.91 -12.23 -6.73
N THR A 2 39.64 -11.74 -7.92
CA THR A 2 39.03 -10.44 -8.17
C THR A 2 37.55 -10.51 -7.78
N ASN A 3 37.18 -9.87 -6.66
CA ASN A 3 35.78 -9.62 -6.34
C ASN A 3 35.22 -8.67 -7.43
N ALA A 4 34.52 -9.22 -8.39
CA ALA A 4 33.71 -8.42 -9.27
C ALA A 4 32.66 -7.71 -8.41
N THR A 5 32.76 -6.42 -8.28
CA THR A 5 31.73 -5.59 -7.61
C THR A 5 30.48 -5.73 -8.46
N GLN A 6 29.54 -6.56 -8.02
CA GLN A 6 28.26 -6.73 -8.67
C GLN A 6 27.54 -5.38 -8.60
N ALA A 7 27.18 -4.81 -9.75
CA ALA A 7 26.45 -3.56 -9.80
C ALA A 7 25.10 -3.72 -9.09
N ASN A 8 24.72 -2.71 -8.31
CA ASN A 8 23.41 -2.72 -7.65
C ASN A 8 22.29 -2.68 -8.69
N ILE A 9 21.22 -3.38 -8.43
CA ILE A 9 20.02 -3.40 -9.26
C ILE A 9 19.21 -2.14 -8.94
N PRO A 10 18.96 -1.25 -9.92
CA PRO A 10 18.08 -0.10 -9.70
C PRO A 10 16.66 -0.59 -9.44
N LEU A 11 15.97 -0.01 -8.43
CA LEU A 11 14.62 -0.39 -8.05
C LEU A 11 13.83 0.87 -7.66
N ARG A 12 12.79 1.17 -8.44
CA ARG A 12 11.84 2.25 -8.16
C ARG A 12 10.79 1.71 -7.19
N PHE A 13 10.75 2.27 -5.99
CA PHE A 13 9.82 1.87 -4.94
C PHE A 13 8.93 3.03 -4.52
N ALA A 14 7.62 2.90 -4.62
CA ALA A 14 6.66 3.92 -4.20
C ALA A 14 5.90 3.51 -2.94
N CYS A 15 5.90 4.40 -1.95
CA CYS A 15 5.23 4.16 -0.67
C CYS A 15 4.93 5.49 0.02
N GLY A 16 3.91 5.52 0.87
CA GLY A 16 3.71 6.61 1.82
C GLY A 16 4.89 6.73 2.78
N LEU A 17 5.20 7.96 3.18
CA LEU A 17 6.32 8.20 4.10
C LEU A 17 5.89 7.92 5.55
N TYR A 18 5.65 6.65 5.86
CA TYR A 18 5.42 6.19 7.22
C TYR A 18 6.71 6.23 8.04
N ASP A 19 6.59 6.37 9.36
CA ASP A 19 7.72 6.36 10.30
C ASP A 19 8.68 5.17 10.10
N ARG A 20 8.11 3.98 9.85
CA ARG A 20 8.87 2.74 9.60
C ARG A 20 9.55 2.68 8.23
N MET A 21 9.15 3.54 7.29
CA MET A 21 9.75 3.64 5.96
C MET A 21 10.81 4.75 5.89
N LEU A 22 10.82 5.64 6.88
CA LEU A 22 11.74 6.77 6.93
C LEU A 22 13.21 6.36 6.77
N PRO A 23 13.73 5.32 7.45
CA PRO A 23 15.14 4.92 7.30
C PRO A 23 15.52 4.49 5.87
N LEU A 24 14.58 3.92 5.11
CA LEU A 24 14.81 3.60 3.69
C LEU A 24 14.83 4.86 2.83
N TYR A 25 13.96 5.82 3.14
CA TYR A 25 13.88 7.09 2.42
C TYR A 25 15.10 7.97 2.68
N THR A 26 15.56 8.09 3.92
CA THR A 26 16.75 8.87 4.30
C THR A 26 18.06 8.19 3.89
N GLY A 27 18.01 6.90 3.56
CA GLY A 27 19.21 6.11 3.24
C GLY A 27 19.99 5.64 4.47
N ASP A 28 19.44 5.76 5.68
CA ASP A 28 20.02 5.21 6.91
C ASP A 28 20.05 3.68 6.87
N VAL A 29 19.07 3.10 6.17
CA VAL A 29 19.04 1.66 5.84
C VAL A 29 19.09 1.51 4.33
N LYS A 30 20.06 0.73 3.86
CA LYS A 30 20.24 0.44 2.43
C LYS A 30 20.14 -1.06 2.17
N PRO A 31 19.23 -1.49 1.29
CA PRO A 31 19.17 -2.89 0.91
C PRO A 31 20.43 -3.30 0.13
N ARG A 32 20.98 -4.46 0.47
CA ARG A 32 22.22 -4.92 -0.16
C ARG A 32 21.96 -5.34 -1.60
N GLY A 33 22.78 -4.89 -2.53
CA GLY A 33 22.68 -5.23 -3.96
C GLY A 33 21.56 -4.48 -4.70
N ILE A 34 20.91 -3.49 -4.07
CA ILE A 34 19.83 -2.70 -4.65
C ILE A 34 20.21 -1.22 -4.57
N ASP A 35 20.00 -0.52 -5.68
CA ASP A 35 20.00 0.94 -5.76
C ASP A 35 18.55 1.43 -5.66
N LEU A 36 18.13 1.72 -4.43
CA LEU A 36 16.74 2.03 -4.10
C LEU A 36 16.40 3.47 -4.44
N GLN A 37 15.51 3.66 -5.40
CA GLN A 37 14.90 4.94 -5.74
C GLN A 37 13.54 5.04 -5.04
N PHE A 38 13.53 5.65 -3.85
CA PHE A 38 12.33 5.77 -3.04
C PHE A 38 11.49 6.96 -3.50
N HIS A 39 10.27 6.71 -3.95
CA HIS A 39 9.26 7.70 -4.31
C HIS A 39 8.27 7.85 -3.16
N ALA A 40 8.46 8.87 -2.32
CA ALA A 40 7.52 9.21 -1.26
C ALA A 40 6.29 9.90 -1.86
N ILE A 41 5.13 9.28 -1.73
CA ILE A 41 3.86 9.80 -2.25
C ILE A 41 2.82 9.70 -1.14
N ASP A 42 2.29 10.86 -0.70
CA ASP A 42 1.40 10.93 0.46
C ASP A 42 0.00 10.36 0.18
N ASP A 43 -0.49 10.51 -1.04
CA ASP A 43 -1.78 9.93 -1.43
C ASP A 43 -1.58 8.50 -1.96
N PRO A 44 -1.96 7.47 -1.18
CA PRO A 44 -1.82 6.08 -1.60
C PRO A 44 -2.61 5.78 -2.89
N ARG A 45 -3.71 6.50 -3.14
CA ARG A 45 -4.51 6.29 -4.35
C ARG A 45 -3.71 6.58 -5.62
N VAL A 46 -2.88 7.62 -5.59
CA VAL A 46 -1.98 7.97 -6.71
C VAL A 46 -0.98 6.83 -6.99
N ILE A 47 -0.46 6.19 -5.94
CA ILE A 47 0.44 5.03 -6.10
C ILE A 47 -0.31 3.87 -6.75
N PHE A 48 -1.49 3.53 -6.24
CA PHE A 48 -2.28 2.39 -6.70
C PHE A 48 -2.70 2.56 -8.17
N ASP A 49 -3.21 3.74 -8.54
CA ASP A 49 -3.64 4.03 -9.90
C ASP A 49 -2.49 3.96 -10.91
N ARG A 50 -1.34 4.54 -10.57
CA ARG A 50 -0.15 4.50 -11.44
C ARG A 50 0.43 3.10 -11.58
N MET A 51 0.41 2.30 -10.50
CA MET A 51 0.87 0.92 -10.57
C MET A 51 -0.09 0.05 -11.38
N ALA A 52 -1.40 0.28 -11.21
CA ALA A 52 -2.45 -0.47 -11.89
C ALA A 52 -2.51 -0.18 -13.41
N ALA A 53 -2.29 1.07 -13.82
CA ALA A 53 -2.37 1.47 -15.21
C ALA A 53 -1.07 1.14 -15.97
N ASP A 54 0.05 1.66 -15.50
CA ASP A 54 1.30 1.71 -16.27
C ASP A 54 2.42 0.87 -15.66
N GLN A 55 2.20 0.20 -14.53
CA GLN A 55 3.25 -0.45 -13.75
C GLN A 55 4.43 0.50 -13.52
N ALA A 56 4.10 1.75 -13.11
CA ALA A 56 5.04 2.87 -13.06
C ALA A 56 6.23 2.65 -12.11
N PHE A 57 6.15 1.65 -11.23
CA PHE A 57 7.16 1.32 -10.23
C PHE A 57 7.51 -0.16 -10.32
N ASP A 58 8.71 -0.51 -9.88
CA ASP A 58 9.15 -1.91 -9.79
C ASP A 58 8.56 -2.59 -8.54
N ALA A 59 8.31 -1.80 -7.48
CA ALA A 59 7.59 -2.22 -6.28
C ALA A 59 6.82 -1.03 -5.69
N CYS A 60 5.70 -1.30 -5.03
CA CYS A 60 4.94 -0.27 -4.32
C CYS A 60 4.09 -0.84 -3.20
N GLU A 61 3.60 0.02 -2.31
CA GLU A 61 2.46 -0.34 -1.49
C GLU A 61 1.20 -0.43 -2.36
N MET A 62 0.29 -1.32 -1.98
CA MET A 62 -1.00 -1.48 -2.64
C MET A 62 -2.09 -1.84 -1.63
N SER A 63 -3.32 -1.45 -1.91
CA SER A 63 -4.48 -1.90 -1.13
C SER A 63 -4.61 -3.41 -1.19
N SER A 64 -4.66 -4.08 -0.04
CA SER A 64 -4.86 -5.53 0.01
C SER A 64 -6.20 -5.96 -0.62
N SER A 65 -7.26 -5.16 -0.46
CA SER A 65 -8.55 -5.43 -1.09
C SER A 65 -8.48 -5.32 -2.62
N GLU A 66 -7.77 -4.32 -3.15
CA GLU A 66 -7.56 -4.19 -4.59
C GLU A 66 -6.71 -5.33 -5.14
N PHE A 67 -5.63 -5.69 -4.46
CA PHE A 67 -4.80 -6.85 -4.86
C PHE A 67 -5.62 -8.15 -4.91
N ILE A 68 -6.40 -8.43 -3.85
CA ILE A 68 -7.24 -9.63 -3.79
C ILE A 68 -8.31 -9.61 -4.88
N SER A 69 -8.96 -8.47 -5.11
CA SER A 69 -9.97 -8.33 -6.17
C SER A 69 -9.39 -8.65 -7.54
N ARG A 70 -8.20 -8.14 -7.85
CA ARG A 70 -7.49 -8.43 -9.11
C ARG A 70 -7.07 -9.89 -9.21
N LEU A 71 -6.56 -10.47 -8.13
CA LEU A 71 -6.15 -11.87 -8.09
C LEU A 71 -7.32 -12.83 -8.30
N CYS A 72 -8.51 -12.46 -7.83
CA CYS A 72 -9.74 -13.24 -7.97
C CYS A 72 -10.49 -12.95 -9.28
N SER A 73 -9.98 -12.08 -10.15
CA SER A 73 -10.56 -11.82 -11.46
C SER A 73 -10.51 -13.07 -12.35
N PRO A 74 -11.52 -13.31 -13.21
CA PRO A 74 -11.45 -14.34 -14.24
C PRO A 74 -10.23 -14.22 -15.16
N ASN A 75 -9.69 -13.03 -15.31
CA ASN A 75 -8.50 -12.73 -16.11
C ASN A 75 -7.29 -12.39 -15.24
N ALA A 76 -7.12 -13.02 -14.08
CA ALA A 76 -6.12 -12.68 -13.07
C ALA A 76 -4.69 -12.54 -13.64
N ALA A 77 -4.34 -13.35 -14.65
CA ALA A 77 -3.02 -13.26 -15.29
C ALA A 77 -2.75 -11.90 -15.96
N VAL A 78 -3.80 -11.18 -16.37
CA VAL A 78 -3.74 -9.86 -16.98
C VAL A 78 -4.03 -8.76 -15.95
N ASP A 79 -5.05 -8.98 -15.11
CA ASP A 79 -5.55 -7.98 -14.17
C ASP A 79 -4.66 -7.85 -12.93
N CYS A 80 -3.86 -8.90 -12.61
CA CYS A 80 -2.97 -8.92 -11.46
C CYS A 80 -1.55 -9.39 -11.83
N PRO A 81 -0.77 -8.59 -12.58
CA PRO A 81 0.61 -8.91 -12.92
C PRO A 81 1.58 -8.75 -11.73
N PHE A 82 1.06 -8.72 -10.51
CA PHE A 82 1.79 -8.40 -9.30
C PHE A 82 2.01 -9.63 -8.43
N VAL A 83 3.10 -9.61 -7.66
CA VAL A 83 3.38 -10.57 -6.59
C VAL A 83 3.32 -9.82 -5.27
N ALA A 84 2.50 -10.30 -4.33
CA ALA A 84 2.44 -9.71 -3.00
C ALA A 84 3.62 -10.16 -2.14
N LEU A 85 4.25 -9.19 -1.48
CA LEU A 85 5.20 -9.44 -0.41
C LEU A 85 4.47 -9.35 0.94
N PRO A 86 4.79 -10.20 1.93
CA PRO A 86 4.13 -10.19 3.25
C PRO A 86 4.63 -9.03 4.12
N VAL A 87 4.63 -7.82 3.57
CA VAL A 87 5.03 -6.58 4.22
C VAL A 87 3.86 -5.63 4.20
N PHE A 88 3.51 -5.07 5.38
CA PHE A 88 2.38 -4.19 5.56
C PHE A 88 2.87 -2.80 5.98
N PRO A 89 3.16 -1.91 5.02
CA PRO A 89 3.69 -0.57 5.31
C PRO A 89 2.70 0.30 6.08
N SER A 90 1.43 0.31 5.69
CA SER A 90 0.38 1.04 6.39
C SER A 90 -0.21 0.20 7.51
N ARG A 91 -0.13 0.71 8.75
CA ARG A 91 -0.65 0.05 9.96
C ARG A 91 -1.41 1.06 10.78
N VAL A 92 -2.74 1.05 10.68
CA VAL A 92 -3.63 1.94 11.42
C VAL A 92 -4.73 1.18 12.11
N PHE A 93 -5.18 1.69 13.25
CA PHE A 93 -6.32 1.15 13.97
C PHE A 93 -7.62 1.63 13.32
N ARG A 94 -8.23 0.78 12.50
CA ARG A 94 -9.36 1.15 11.63
C ARG A 94 -10.62 1.57 12.38
N HIS A 95 -10.85 1.10 13.60
CA HIS A 95 -12.02 1.51 14.38
C HIS A 95 -12.03 3.01 14.68
N GLY A 96 -10.88 3.66 14.76
CA GLY A 96 -10.76 5.12 14.91
C GLY A 96 -11.26 5.92 13.69
N HIS A 97 -11.55 5.27 12.57
CA HIS A 97 -12.11 5.91 11.38
C HIS A 97 -13.64 5.84 11.29
N ILE A 98 -14.29 5.22 12.29
CA ILE A 98 -15.75 5.15 12.36
C ILE A 98 -16.24 6.40 13.10
N SER A 99 -16.86 7.29 12.37
CA SER A 99 -17.45 8.52 12.91
C SER A 99 -18.97 8.39 12.98
N ILE A 100 -19.57 8.91 14.03
CA ILE A 100 -21.03 8.94 14.22
C ILE A 100 -21.47 10.38 14.51
N ASN A 101 -22.71 10.69 14.16
CA ASN A 101 -23.33 11.91 14.64
C ASN A 101 -23.68 11.72 16.14
N GLU A 102 -23.26 12.63 16.99
CA GLU A 102 -23.50 12.58 18.44
C GLU A 102 -25.00 12.48 18.80
N ASP A 103 -25.86 13.14 18.00
CA ASP A 103 -27.31 13.16 18.19
C ASP A 103 -28.01 11.91 17.61
N SER A 104 -27.27 10.98 16.99
CA SER A 104 -27.85 9.78 16.36
C SER A 104 -28.37 8.73 17.34
N GLY A 105 -28.02 8.85 18.62
CA GLY A 105 -28.33 7.87 19.64
C GLY A 105 -27.51 6.58 19.56
N ILE A 106 -26.56 6.47 18.62
CA ILE A 106 -25.64 5.32 18.48
C ILE A 106 -24.60 5.40 19.59
N ARG A 107 -24.47 4.32 20.38
CA ARG A 107 -23.52 4.22 21.50
C ARG A 107 -22.63 2.98 21.42
N SER A 108 -23.00 2.02 20.59
CA SER A 108 -22.28 0.75 20.42
C SER A 108 -22.42 0.23 18.99
N ALA A 109 -21.58 -0.73 18.63
CA ALA A 109 -21.67 -1.40 17.32
C ALA A 109 -23.02 -2.08 17.08
N LYS A 110 -23.72 -2.50 18.12
CA LYS A 110 -25.06 -3.12 18.01
C LYS A 110 -26.12 -2.15 17.50
N ASP A 111 -25.96 -0.87 17.79
CA ASP A 111 -26.90 0.17 17.38
C ASP A 111 -26.80 0.49 15.87
N LEU A 112 -25.76 -0.03 15.20
CA LEU A 112 -25.58 0.11 13.76
C LEU A 112 -26.46 -0.81 12.94
N VAL A 113 -27.09 -1.82 13.54
CA VAL A 113 -27.97 -2.75 12.86
C VAL A 113 -29.15 -1.97 12.23
N GLY A 114 -29.35 -2.14 10.92
CA GLY A 114 -30.38 -1.45 10.15
C GLY A 114 -30.12 0.04 9.85
N LYS A 115 -28.95 0.56 10.20
CA LYS A 115 -28.56 1.95 9.89
C LYS A 115 -27.87 2.04 8.53
N ARG A 116 -27.97 3.21 7.92
CA ARG A 116 -27.19 3.54 6.71
C ARG A 116 -25.79 3.95 7.12
N ILE A 117 -24.79 3.31 6.52
CA ILE A 117 -23.36 3.53 6.80
C ILE A 117 -22.72 4.04 5.53
N GLY A 118 -22.10 5.22 5.58
CA GLY A 118 -21.27 5.74 4.50
C GLY A 118 -19.87 5.12 4.55
N VAL A 119 -19.42 4.60 3.43
CA VAL A 119 -18.04 4.07 3.28
C VAL A 119 -17.38 4.68 2.04
N PRO A 120 -16.08 4.98 2.08
CA PRO A 120 -15.38 5.46 0.89
C PRO A 120 -15.12 4.30 -0.09
N LEU A 121 -15.14 4.59 -1.37
CA LEU A 121 -14.68 3.70 -2.44
C LEU A 121 -15.30 2.28 -2.41
N TYR A 122 -16.60 2.20 -2.18
CA TYR A 122 -17.31 0.91 -2.18
C TYR A 122 -17.91 0.63 -3.54
#